data_fc475c82e03f258813334d8d7d58b55b
#
_entry.id   fc475c82e03f258813334d8d7d58b55b
#
_cell.length_a   1.000
_cell.length_b   1.000
_cell.length_c   1.000
_cell.angle_alpha   90.00
_cell.angle_beta   90.00
_cell.angle_gamma   90.00
#
_symmetry.space_group_name_H-M   'P 1'
#
loop_
_entity.id
_entity.type
_entity.pdbx_description
1 polymer ?
#
loop_
_entity_poly.entity_id
_entity_poly.type
_entity_poly.pdbx_seq_one_letter_code
_entity_poly.pdbx_strand_id
1 'polypeptide(L)'
;MRQCLSHTSTTQHGACPHCDDSLRRDCLHLGGDPVLFARMHVVLVHPEIAPNTGNIIRLCANTGSHLHLVEPLGFALDDKLLRRGGLDYHELTTLTTHSEFQSVLSALHGRRFFTFASSSTQRYDQVAFDDDDVLVFGAERAGLPTSVLDTVPQSHRLTIPMQPNNRSLNLANAVSVVVYEAWRQSDFAGADVATGASTSETPGAEPFDT
;
A
#
# COMPACT_ATOMS: atom_id res chain seq x y z
N MET A 1 -36.24 -17.29 11.86
CA MET A 1 -36.98 -16.98 10.61
C MET A 1 -37.75 -15.68 10.81
N ARG A 2 -37.23 -14.56 10.35
CA ARG A 2 -38.00 -13.32 10.11
C ARG A 2 -37.46 -12.69 8.83
N GLN A 3 -38.33 -12.52 7.85
CA GLN A 3 -38.12 -12.03 6.52
C GLN A 3 -37.71 -10.55 6.52
N CYS A 4 -36.63 -10.21 5.80
CA CYS A 4 -36.37 -8.86 5.34
C CYS A 4 -37.16 -8.60 4.07
N LEU A 5 -38.19 -7.77 4.16
CA LEU A 5 -38.99 -7.31 3.04
C LEU A 5 -38.28 -6.15 2.35
N SER A 6 -38.26 -6.22 1.02
CA SER A 6 -37.79 -5.25 0.05
C SER A 6 -38.40 -3.87 0.25
N HIS A 7 -37.54 -2.84 0.34
CA HIS A 7 -37.94 -1.45 0.05
C HIS A 7 -36.94 -0.87 -0.96
N THR A 8 -37.42 -0.69 -2.16
CA THR A 8 -36.83 0.17 -3.19
C THR A 8 -37.12 1.62 -2.84
N SER A 9 -36.12 2.43 -2.58
CA SER A 9 -36.14 3.88 -2.88
C SER A 9 -34.86 4.58 -2.39
N THR A 10 -34.08 5.12 -3.30
CA THR A 10 -33.36 6.40 -3.30
C THR A 10 -32.56 6.84 -2.07
N THR A 11 -31.22 6.88 -2.28
CA THR A 11 -30.23 7.86 -1.73
C THR A 11 -30.33 8.20 -0.25
N GLN A 12 -29.40 7.65 0.53
CA GLN A 12 -28.58 8.37 1.51
C GLN A 12 -27.66 7.36 2.21
N HIS A 13 -26.34 7.64 2.23
CA HIS A 13 -25.34 6.88 2.97
C HIS A 13 -25.57 7.09 4.48
N GLY A 14 -26.30 6.17 5.07
CA GLY A 14 -26.50 6.08 6.51
C GLY A 14 -25.97 4.74 7.00
N ALA A 15 -24.96 4.77 7.86
CA ALA A 15 -24.46 3.59 8.55
C ALA A 15 -25.62 2.90 9.29
N CYS A 16 -25.77 1.58 9.11
CA CYS A 16 -26.76 0.78 9.82
C CYS A 16 -26.39 0.74 11.34
N PRO A 17 -27.22 1.25 12.25
CA PRO A 17 -26.87 1.35 13.68
C PRO A 17 -26.98 0.02 14.46
N HIS A 18 -27.22 -1.11 13.79
CA HIS A 18 -27.47 -2.41 14.43
C HIS A 18 -26.63 -3.56 13.91
N CYS A 19 -25.56 -3.31 13.14
CA CYS A 19 -24.61 -4.35 12.75
C CYS A 19 -23.47 -4.40 13.76
N ASP A 20 -23.33 -5.50 14.48
CA ASP A 20 -22.17 -5.87 15.27
C ASP A 20 -20.92 -5.98 14.37
N ASP A 21 -19.76 -5.57 14.86
CA ASP A 21 -18.49 -5.56 14.12
C ASP A 21 -18.06 -6.95 13.60
N SER A 22 -18.61 -8.03 14.18
CA SER A 22 -18.38 -9.39 13.70
C SER A 22 -19.11 -9.71 12.39
N LEU A 23 -20.21 -9.00 12.07
CA LEU A 23 -21.04 -9.21 10.87
C LEU A 23 -20.64 -8.33 9.68
N ARG A 24 -19.74 -7.38 9.85
CA ARG A 24 -19.24 -6.54 8.75
C ARG A 24 -18.42 -7.32 7.75
N ARG A 25 -17.79 -8.42 8.16
CA ARG A 25 -16.98 -9.27 7.27
C ARG A 25 -17.80 -10.15 6.33
N ASP A 26 -19.04 -10.51 6.69
CA ASP A 26 -19.85 -11.46 5.90
C ASP A 26 -20.83 -10.77 4.92
N CYS A 27 -21.03 -9.46 5.02
CA CYS A 27 -21.91 -8.72 4.09
C CYS A 27 -21.27 -8.37 2.75
N LEU A 28 -19.99 -8.62 2.53
CA LEU A 28 -19.23 -8.22 1.33
C LEU A 28 -19.21 -9.26 0.21
N HIS A 29 -19.95 -10.38 0.34
CA HIS A 29 -19.88 -11.49 -0.63
C HIS A 29 -21.10 -11.67 -1.54
N LEU A 30 -21.98 -10.69 -1.67
CA LEU A 30 -23.13 -10.78 -2.59
C LEU A 30 -23.05 -9.73 -3.70
N GLY A 31 -22.40 -10.09 -4.75
CA GLY A 31 -22.60 -9.73 -6.15
C GLY A 31 -22.86 -8.28 -6.54
N GLY A 32 -21.91 -7.65 -7.24
CA GLY A 32 -22.14 -6.50 -8.11
C GLY A 32 -21.45 -5.22 -7.65
N ASP A 33 -20.51 -4.80 -8.39
CA ASP A 33 -19.55 -3.69 -8.44
C ASP A 33 -18.17 -4.12 -7.97
N PRO A 34 -17.10 -3.73 -8.66
CA PRO A 34 -15.76 -3.94 -8.14
C PRO A 34 -15.69 -3.22 -6.81
N VAL A 35 -15.66 -4.00 -5.73
CA VAL A 35 -15.43 -3.48 -4.38
C VAL A 35 -14.19 -2.61 -4.50
N LEU A 36 -14.37 -1.31 -4.36
CA LEU A 36 -13.28 -0.36 -4.29
C LEU A 36 -12.56 -0.69 -2.97
N PHE A 37 -11.63 -1.68 -3.05
CA PHE A 37 -10.78 -1.99 -1.91
C PHE A 37 -10.11 -0.70 -1.49
N ALA A 38 -10.35 -0.27 -0.26
CA ALA A 38 -9.65 0.86 0.30
C ALA A 38 -8.16 0.54 0.17
N ARG A 39 -7.42 1.42 -0.52
CA ARG A 39 -6.04 1.16 -0.91
C ARG A 39 -5.13 1.90 0.03
N MET A 40 -4.23 1.15 0.64
CA MET A 40 -3.14 1.70 1.45
C MET A 40 -2.39 2.79 0.68
N HIS A 41 -1.97 3.84 1.37
CA HIS A 41 -1.19 4.91 0.79
C HIS A 41 0.26 4.83 1.26
N VAL A 42 1.20 4.78 0.33
CA VAL A 42 2.64 4.86 0.58
C VAL A 42 3.11 6.26 0.24
N VAL A 43 3.76 6.95 1.17
CA VAL A 43 4.30 8.30 0.99
C VAL A 43 5.82 8.26 1.12
N LEU A 44 6.53 8.72 0.10
CA LEU A 44 7.99 8.91 0.14
C LEU A 44 8.29 10.40 0.23
N VAL A 45 8.91 10.81 1.33
CA VAL A 45 9.30 12.20 1.56
C VAL A 45 10.75 12.39 1.10
N HIS A 46 10.94 13.19 0.06
CA HIS A 46 12.22 13.53 -0.55
C HIS A 46 13.07 12.31 -0.94
N PRO A 47 12.54 11.33 -1.69
CA PRO A 47 13.32 10.15 -2.10
C PRO A 47 14.49 10.59 -2.99
N GLU A 48 15.68 9.98 -2.73
CA GLU A 48 16.94 10.40 -3.38
C GLU A 48 17.39 9.44 -4.48
N ILE A 49 16.99 8.16 -4.44
CA ILE A 49 17.52 7.10 -5.28
C ILE A 49 16.45 6.56 -6.22
N ALA A 50 16.55 6.93 -7.50
CA ALA A 50 15.59 6.54 -8.53
C ALA A 50 15.29 5.03 -8.64
N PRO A 51 16.26 4.12 -8.59
CA PRO A 51 15.99 2.67 -8.58
C PRO A 51 15.14 2.20 -7.41
N ASN A 52 15.27 2.80 -6.23
CA ASN A 52 14.42 2.47 -5.08
C ASN A 52 12.97 2.86 -5.35
N THR A 53 12.75 4.08 -5.85
CA THR A 53 11.42 4.56 -6.21
C THR A 53 10.79 3.70 -7.31
N GLY A 54 11.56 3.28 -8.33
CA GLY A 54 11.08 2.36 -9.36
C GLY A 54 10.60 1.02 -8.79
N ASN A 55 11.34 0.43 -7.86
CA ASN A 55 10.93 -0.80 -7.18
C ASN A 55 9.67 -0.60 -6.33
N ILE A 56 9.52 0.57 -5.68
CA ILE A 56 8.34 0.89 -4.86
C ILE A 56 7.10 1.13 -5.75
N ILE A 57 7.26 1.76 -6.92
CA ILE A 57 6.16 1.89 -7.90
C ILE A 57 5.61 0.50 -8.26
N ARG A 58 6.50 -0.44 -8.62
CA ARG A 58 6.09 -1.82 -8.93
C ARG A 58 5.47 -2.53 -7.74
N LEU A 59 6.01 -2.34 -6.53
CA LEU A 59 5.43 -2.88 -5.31
C LEU A 59 3.99 -2.37 -5.13
N CYS A 60 3.76 -1.05 -5.25
CA CYS A 60 2.44 -0.45 -5.11
C CYS A 60 1.46 -0.96 -6.16
N ALA A 61 1.91 -1.13 -7.42
CA ALA A 61 1.08 -1.73 -8.47
C ALA A 61 0.65 -3.16 -8.11
N ASN A 62 1.58 -3.98 -7.61
CA ASN A 62 1.31 -5.38 -7.24
C ASN A 62 0.41 -5.53 -6.00
N THR A 63 0.44 -4.57 -5.09
CA THR A 63 -0.33 -4.61 -3.84
C THR A 63 -1.60 -3.76 -3.90
N GLY A 64 -1.84 -3.07 -5.03
CA GLY A 64 -2.96 -2.16 -5.18
C GLY A 64 -2.82 -0.87 -4.34
N SER A 65 -1.65 -0.57 -3.78
CA SER A 65 -1.39 0.62 -2.98
C SER A 65 -1.24 1.87 -3.84
N HIS A 66 -1.55 3.05 -3.30
CA HIS A 66 -1.27 4.34 -3.92
C HIS A 66 0.07 4.90 -3.48
N LEU A 67 0.91 5.32 -4.42
CA LEU A 67 2.20 5.94 -4.14
C LEU A 67 2.11 7.45 -4.24
N HIS A 68 2.61 8.15 -3.21
CA HIS A 68 2.75 9.59 -3.16
C HIS A 68 4.22 9.97 -3.01
N LEU A 69 4.73 10.82 -3.89
CA LEU A 69 6.08 11.36 -3.82
C LEU A 69 6.02 12.82 -3.40
N VAL A 70 6.78 13.18 -2.37
CA VAL A 70 6.91 14.57 -1.90
C VAL A 70 8.22 15.14 -2.38
N GLU A 71 8.17 16.23 -3.13
CA GLU A 71 9.34 16.97 -3.62
C GLU A 71 10.11 17.68 -2.48
N PRO A 72 11.43 17.97 -2.67
CA PRO A 72 12.22 17.69 -3.87
C PRO A 72 12.60 16.21 -3.99
N LEU A 73 12.67 15.73 -5.25
CA LEU A 73 13.18 14.40 -5.55
C LEU A 73 14.68 14.51 -5.89
N GLY A 74 15.49 13.53 -5.48
CA GLY A 74 16.90 13.44 -5.83
C GLY A 74 17.19 13.02 -7.29
N PHE A 75 16.14 12.92 -8.12
CA PHE A 75 16.19 12.48 -9.51
C PHE A 75 15.07 13.13 -10.33
N ALA A 76 15.23 13.14 -11.65
CA ALA A 76 14.14 13.53 -12.54
C ALA A 76 13.15 12.36 -12.71
N LEU A 77 11.89 12.62 -12.46
CA LEU A 77 10.82 11.67 -12.75
C LEU A 77 10.45 11.79 -14.23
N ASP A 78 11.22 11.10 -15.09
CA ASP A 78 11.01 11.10 -16.52
C ASP A 78 10.57 9.71 -17.02
N ASP A 79 9.96 9.67 -18.21
CA ASP A 79 9.53 8.42 -18.86
C ASP A 79 10.68 7.43 -19.06
N LYS A 80 11.93 7.92 -19.18
CA LYS A 80 13.10 7.10 -19.40
C LYS A 80 13.51 6.35 -18.13
N LEU A 81 13.34 6.96 -16.96
CA LEU A 81 13.53 6.32 -15.66
C LEU A 81 12.52 5.23 -15.44
N LEU A 82 11.24 5.55 -15.71
CA LEU A 82 10.12 4.65 -15.55
C LEU A 82 10.27 3.43 -16.48
N ARG A 83 10.60 3.63 -17.76
CA ARG A 83 10.85 2.56 -18.73
C ARG A 83 12.09 1.71 -18.41
N ARG A 84 13.17 2.29 -17.86
CA ARG A 84 14.36 1.53 -17.44
C ARG A 84 14.09 0.62 -16.24
N GLY A 85 13.15 0.98 -15.40
CA GLY A 85 12.64 0.13 -14.32
C GLY A 85 11.73 -1.00 -14.82
N GLY A 86 11.44 -1.08 -16.14
CA GLY A 86 10.49 -2.03 -16.72
C GLY A 86 9.06 -1.77 -16.25
N LEU A 87 8.74 -0.50 -15.98
CA LEU A 87 7.42 -0.11 -15.51
C LEU A 87 6.50 0.15 -16.71
N ASP A 88 5.36 -0.49 -16.73
CA ASP A 88 4.32 -0.29 -17.72
C ASP A 88 3.37 0.85 -17.32
N TYR A 89 2.61 1.37 -18.29
CA TYR A 89 1.65 2.47 -18.06
C TYR A 89 0.65 2.19 -16.93
N HIS A 90 0.29 0.93 -16.71
CA HIS A 90 -0.64 0.53 -15.65
C HIS A 90 -0.06 0.73 -14.24
N GLU A 91 1.26 0.59 -14.07
CA GLU A 91 1.93 0.77 -12.78
C GLU A 91 2.00 2.24 -12.34
N LEU A 92 1.85 3.18 -13.28
CA LEU A 92 1.91 4.62 -13.03
C LEU A 92 0.57 5.23 -12.62
N THR A 93 -0.54 4.54 -12.81
CA THR A 93 -1.89 5.06 -12.51
C THR A 93 -2.12 5.32 -11.02
N THR A 94 -1.27 4.77 -10.16
CA THR A 94 -1.35 4.91 -8.71
C THR A 94 -0.30 5.87 -8.13
N LEU A 95 0.37 6.68 -8.99
CA LEU A 95 1.42 7.61 -8.59
C LEU A 95 0.90 9.06 -8.57
N THR A 96 1.13 9.75 -7.46
CA THR A 96 0.84 11.18 -7.31
C THR A 96 2.07 11.92 -6.77
N THR A 97 2.41 13.08 -7.34
CA THR A 97 3.47 13.95 -6.82
C THR A 97 2.88 15.13 -6.05
N HIS A 98 3.58 15.57 -5.01
CA HIS A 98 3.21 16.70 -4.15
C HIS A 98 4.41 17.61 -3.99
N SER A 99 4.18 18.92 -4.05
CA SER A 99 5.24 19.93 -3.86
C SER A 99 5.75 19.98 -2.40
N GLU A 100 4.90 19.58 -1.45
CA GLU A 100 5.23 19.59 -0.01
C GLU A 100 4.37 18.57 0.76
N PHE A 101 4.82 18.19 1.95
CA PHE A 101 4.12 17.20 2.78
C PHE A 101 2.73 17.69 3.26
N GLN A 102 2.55 19.00 3.43
CA GLN A 102 1.25 19.58 3.80
C GLN A 102 0.17 19.29 2.75
N SER A 103 0.54 19.22 1.47
CA SER A 103 -0.37 18.83 0.38
C SER A 103 -0.83 17.39 0.52
N VAL A 104 0.04 16.49 1.02
CA VAL A 104 -0.32 15.09 1.34
C VAL A 104 -1.33 15.03 2.48
N LEU A 105 -1.06 15.76 3.58
CA LEU A 105 -1.98 15.83 4.72
C LEU A 105 -3.36 16.33 4.32
N SER A 106 -3.42 17.30 3.40
CA SER A 106 -4.67 17.84 2.89
C SER A 106 -5.41 16.85 1.99
N ALA A 107 -4.68 16.18 1.08
CA ALA A 107 -5.25 15.20 0.14
C ALA A 107 -5.76 13.93 0.84
N LEU A 108 -5.10 13.52 1.92
CA LEU A 108 -5.41 12.29 2.68
C LEU A 108 -6.03 12.62 4.04
N HIS A 109 -6.73 13.75 4.15
CA HIS A 109 -7.35 14.19 5.40
C HIS A 109 -8.30 13.11 5.96
N GLY A 110 -8.25 12.94 7.29
CA GLY A 110 -9.10 11.97 8.01
C GLY A 110 -8.53 10.55 8.07
N ARG A 111 -7.42 10.26 7.38
CA ARG A 111 -6.73 8.95 7.44
C ARG A 111 -5.72 8.92 8.59
N ARG A 112 -5.35 7.70 9.01
CA ARG A 112 -4.28 7.51 9.99
C ARG A 112 -2.93 7.53 9.28
N PHE A 113 -2.01 8.32 9.80
CA PHE A 113 -0.65 8.42 9.30
C PHE A 113 0.31 7.68 10.23
N PHE A 114 1.15 6.81 9.67
CA PHE A 114 2.22 6.12 10.36
C PHE A 114 3.57 6.49 9.74
N THR A 115 4.50 6.94 10.55
CA THR A 115 5.87 7.29 10.10
C THR A 115 6.85 6.18 10.48
N PHE A 116 7.81 5.91 9.60
CA PHE A 116 8.82 4.87 9.81
C PHE A 116 10.20 5.50 9.94
N ALA A 117 10.77 5.41 11.12
CA ALA A 117 12.09 5.95 11.44
C ALA A 117 12.86 4.99 12.37
N SER A 118 14.18 4.86 12.15
CA SER A 118 15.04 4.01 13.00
C SER A 118 15.16 4.53 14.43
N SER A 119 14.85 5.80 14.68
CA SER A 119 14.83 6.42 16.00
C SER A 119 13.55 6.15 16.80
N SER A 120 12.53 5.58 16.18
CA SER A 120 11.28 5.25 16.86
C SER A 120 11.42 3.98 17.70
N THR A 121 10.61 3.86 18.75
CA THR A 121 10.69 2.74 19.70
C THR A 121 9.58 1.72 19.54
N GLN A 122 8.44 2.12 18.94
CA GLN A 122 7.32 1.21 18.70
C GLN A 122 7.57 0.38 17.44
N ARG A 123 7.43 -0.92 17.56
CA ARG A 123 7.61 -1.84 16.44
C ARG A 123 6.37 -1.81 15.52
N TYR A 124 6.61 -1.86 14.20
CA TYR A 124 5.58 -1.83 13.18
C TYR A 124 4.62 -3.03 13.24
N ASP A 125 5.13 -4.21 13.61
CA ASP A 125 4.37 -5.46 13.69
C ASP A 125 3.46 -5.57 14.93
N GLN A 126 3.45 -4.54 15.79
CA GLN A 126 2.57 -4.44 16.96
C GLN A 126 1.38 -3.51 16.74
N VAL A 127 1.23 -3.01 15.53
CA VAL A 127 0.13 -2.11 15.16
C VAL A 127 -0.87 -2.85 14.29
N ALA A 128 -2.15 -2.68 14.56
CA ALA A 128 -3.21 -3.09 13.65
C ALA A 128 -3.38 -2.02 12.56
N PHE A 129 -3.03 -2.37 11.32
CA PHE A 129 -3.22 -1.52 10.15
C PHE A 129 -4.64 -1.69 9.57
N ASP A 130 -5.19 -0.61 9.04
CA ASP A 130 -6.42 -0.59 8.25
C ASP A 130 -6.10 -0.36 6.77
N ASP A 131 -7.02 -0.74 5.89
CA ASP A 131 -6.81 -0.74 4.43
C ASP A 131 -6.55 0.65 3.83
N ASP A 132 -6.90 1.74 4.52
CA ASP A 132 -6.71 3.11 4.04
C ASP A 132 -5.65 3.91 4.83
N ASP A 133 -4.81 3.23 5.58
CA ASP A 133 -3.71 3.84 6.31
C ASP A 133 -2.66 4.46 5.40
N VAL A 134 -1.98 5.48 5.90
CA VAL A 134 -0.92 6.20 5.21
C VAL A 134 0.43 5.86 5.84
N LEU A 135 1.29 5.21 5.06
CA LEU A 135 2.61 4.72 5.46
C LEU A 135 3.69 5.68 4.95
N VAL A 136 4.32 6.44 5.84
CA VAL A 136 5.24 7.54 5.50
C VAL A 136 6.69 7.16 5.74
N PHE A 137 7.50 7.23 4.68
CA PHE A 137 8.93 6.93 4.70
C PHE A 137 9.73 8.16 4.27
N GLY A 138 10.93 8.30 4.82
CA GLY A 138 11.83 9.41 4.50
C GLY A 138 12.86 9.10 3.44
N ALA A 139 13.71 10.09 3.15
CA ALA A 139 14.86 9.99 2.26
C ALA A 139 15.84 8.90 2.75
N GLU A 140 16.57 8.29 1.80
CA GLU A 140 17.48 7.17 2.10
C GLU A 140 18.62 7.55 3.06
N ARG A 141 19.10 8.78 3.00
CA ARG A 141 20.21 9.26 3.83
C ARG A 141 19.74 10.05 5.04
N ALA A 142 18.86 11.02 4.82
CA ALA A 142 18.41 11.95 5.85
C ALA A 142 17.26 11.39 6.71
N GLY A 143 16.53 10.39 6.22
CA GLY A 143 15.31 9.89 6.85
C GLY A 143 14.16 10.90 6.77
N LEU A 144 13.25 10.83 7.73
CA LEU A 144 12.12 11.77 7.82
C LEU A 144 12.53 13.07 8.51
N PRO A 145 12.17 14.24 7.95
CA PRO A 145 12.32 15.52 8.65
C PRO A 145 11.53 15.54 9.96
N THR A 146 12.07 16.22 10.98
CA THR A 146 11.40 16.36 12.27
C THR A 146 10.02 17.00 12.13
N SER A 147 9.87 17.97 11.22
CA SER A 147 8.58 18.60 10.91
C SER A 147 7.51 17.62 10.43
N VAL A 148 7.90 16.54 9.72
CA VAL A 148 6.99 15.46 9.31
C VAL A 148 6.68 14.54 10.48
N LEU A 149 7.69 14.15 11.26
CA LEU A 149 7.50 13.32 12.46
C LEU A 149 6.54 13.99 13.46
N ASP A 150 6.61 15.30 13.61
CA ASP A 150 5.80 16.04 14.57
C ASP A 150 4.32 16.20 14.14
N THR A 151 3.99 15.84 12.90
CA THR A 151 2.60 15.83 12.44
C THR A 151 1.80 14.62 12.92
N VAL A 152 2.48 13.55 13.39
CA VAL A 152 1.81 12.32 13.84
C VAL A 152 2.04 12.06 15.33
N PRO A 153 1.07 11.43 16.02
CA PRO A 153 1.21 11.04 17.41
C PRO A 153 2.41 10.12 17.63
N GLN A 154 2.99 10.14 18.81
CA GLN A 154 4.12 9.27 19.17
C GLN A 154 3.80 7.78 18.98
N SER A 155 2.56 7.36 19.23
CA SER A 155 2.06 5.99 19.01
C SER A 155 2.00 5.57 17.54
N HIS A 156 2.13 6.50 16.60
CA HIS A 156 2.15 6.25 15.16
C HIS A 156 3.56 6.41 14.57
N ARG A 157 4.59 6.59 15.42
CA ARG A 157 5.99 6.65 14.98
C ARG A 157 6.61 5.27 15.19
N LEU A 158 6.81 4.55 14.09
CA LEU A 158 7.13 3.14 14.07
C LEU A 158 8.58 2.88 13.65
N THR A 159 9.10 1.74 14.03
CA THR A 159 10.41 1.24 13.59
C THR A 159 10.32 -0.19 13.07
N ILE A 160 11.18 -0.52 12.10
CA ILE A 160 11.43 -1.89 11.66
C ILE A 160 12.62 -2.39 12.49
N PRO A 161 12.50 -3.50 13.24
CA PRO A 161 13.59 -4.03 14.04
C PRO A 161 14.82 -4.38 13.20
N MET A 162 15.99 -4.02 13.69
CA MET A 162 17.28 -4.34 13.05
C MET A 162 18.27 -4.84 14.11
N GLN A 163 19.26 -5.62 13.67
CA GLN A 163 20.38 -5.97 14.55
C GLN A 163 21.20 -4.72 14.88
N PRO A 164 21.74 -4.61 16.11
CA PRO A 164 22.55 -3.47 16.54
C PRO A 164 23.74 -3.21 15.60
N ASN A 165 24.14 -1.95 15.50
CA ASN A 165 25.31 -1.49 14.74
C ASN A 165 25.23 -1.71 13.20
N ASN A 166 24.07 -2.00 12.67
CA ASN A 166 23.84 -2.07 11.23
C ASN A 166 23.31 -0.74 10.67
N ARG A 167 23.50 -0.55 9.37
CA ARG A 167 22.84 0.53 8.63
C ARG A 167 21.33 0.25 8.53
N SER A 168 20.54 1.30 8.30
CA SER A 168 19.12 1.17 7.97
C SER A 168 18.92 0.29 6.72
N LEU A 169 17.77 -0.35 6.65
CA LEU A 169 17.36 -1.08 5.45
C LEU A 169 17.33 -0.17 4.22
N ASN A 170 17.56 -0.76 3.05
CA ASN A 170 17.24 -0.10 1.79
C ASN A 170 15.77 0.35 1.80
N LEU A 171 15.49 1.54 1.25
CA LEU A 171 14.15 2.14 1.32
C LEU A 171 13.09 1.22 0.68
N ALA A 172 13.35 0.65 -0.50
CA ALA A 172 12.40 -0.24 -1.15
C ALA A 172 12.12 -1.51 -0.33
N ASN A 173 13.16 -2.06 0.33
CA ASN A 173 12.98 -3.21 1.21
C ASN A 173 12.17 -2.85 2.46
N ALA A 174 12.42 -1.69 3.06
CA ALA A 174 11.67 -1.21 4.22
C ALA A 174 10.18 -1.03 3.88
N VAL A 175 9.88 -0.39 2.76
CA VAL A 175 8.50 -0.21 2.27
C VAL A 175 7.85 -1.57 2.01
N SER A 176 8.56 -2.50 1.35
CA SER A 176 8.02 -3.84 1.05
C SER A 176 7.65 -4.62 2.31
N VAL A 177 8.51 -4.61 3.33
CA VAL A 177 8.27 -5.30 4.59
C VAL A 177 6.99 -4.78 5.26
N VAL A 178 6.81 -3.46 5.30
CA VAL A 178 5.65 -2.85 5.98
C VAL A 178 4.36 -3.03 5.18
N VAL A 179 4.40 -2.80 3.87
CA VAL A 179 3.23 -2.94 2.99
C VAL A 179 2.70 -4.38 3.01
N TYR A 180 3.60 -5.38 2.91
CA TYR A 180 3.19 -6.78 2.97
C TYR A 180 2.70 -7.20 4.35
N GLU A 181 3.24 -6.66 5.43
CA GLU A 181 2.71 -6.92 6.78
C GLU A 181 1.30 -6.33 6.92
N ALA A 182 1.09 -5.10 6.51
CA ALA A 182 -0.22 -4.48 6.57
C ALA A 182 -1.24 -5.22 5.68
N TRP A 183 -0.85 -5.63 4.46
CA TRP A 183 -1.70 -6.42 3.57
C TRP A 183 -1.98 -7.83 4.12
N ARG A 184 -0.99 -8.46 4.79
CA ARG A 184 -1.19 -9.72 5.49
C ARG A 184 -2.26 -9.62 6.59
N GLN A 185 -2.33 -8.48 7.28
CA GLN A 185 -3.32 -8.25 8.33
C GLN A 185 -4.75 -8.18 7.77
N SER A 186 -4.93 -7.80 6.50
CA SER A 186 -6.20 -7.87 5.78
C SER A 186 -6.39 -9.19 5.00
N ASP A 187 -5.64 -10.25 5.37
CA ASP A 187 -5.68 -11.58 4.72
C ASP A 187 -5.43 -11.52 3.21
N PHE A 188 -4.53 -10.63 2.77
CA PHE A 188 -4.20 -10.38 1.37
C PHE A 188 -5.43 -10.11 0.51
N ALA A 189 -6.38 -9.34 1.01
CA ALA A 189 -7.61 -9.00 0.31
C ALA A 189 -7.33 -8.53 -1.12
N GLY A 190 -8.03 -9.13 -2.10
CA GLY A 190 -7.85 -8.83 -3.52
C GLY A 190 -6.64 -9.47 -4.20
N ALA A 191 -5.85 -10.29 -3.48
CA ALA A 191 -4.76 -11.03 -4.11
C ALA A 191 -5.31 -12.12 -5.04
N ASP A 192 -4.73 -12.20 -6.25
CA ASP A 192 -4.91 -13.36 -7.12
C ASP A 192 -3.87 -14.42 -6.73
N VAL A 193 -4.30 -15.40 -5.96
CA VAL A 193 -3.48 -16.57 -5.64
C VAL A 193 -3.90 -17.66 -6.60
N ALA A 194 -3.04 -18.02 -7.55
CA ALA A 194 -3.27 -19.16 -8.43
C ALA A 194 -3.58 -20.38 -7.56
N THR A 195 -4.85 -20.71 -7.42
CA THR A 195 -5.28 -22.00 -6.88
C THR A 195 -4.74 -23.04 -7.87
N GLY A 196 -3.75 -23.83 -7.44
CA GLY A 196 -3.07 -24.82 -8.27
C GLY A 196 -4.02 -25.90 -8.81
N ALA A 197 -4.87 -25.52 -9.75
CA ALA A 197 -5.51 -26.42 -10.67
C ALA A 197 -4.46 -26.79 -11.71
N SER A 198 -3.79 -27.92 -11.50
CA SER A 198 -2.91 -28.56 -12.47
C SER A 198 -3.72 -28.84 -13.74
N THR A 199 -3.68 -27.96 -14.73
CA THR A 199 -3.98 -28.32 -16.10
C THR A 199 -2.81 -29.14 -16.58
N SER A 200 -2.93 -30.48 -16.46
CA SER A 200 -2.09 -31.43 -17.17
C SER A 200 -2.47 -31.38 -18.65
N GLU A 201 -2.06 -30.36 -19.37
CA GLU A 201 -1.95 -30.42 -20.82
C GLU A 201 -0.50 -30.78 -21.14
N THR A 202 -0.29 -32.06 -21.37
CA THR A 202 0.90 -32.60 -22.01
C THR A 202 0.90 -32.10 -23.47
N PRO A 203 1.87 -31.28 -23.90
CA PRO A 203 1.99 -30.98 -25.34
C PRO A 203 2.35 -32.27 -26.05
N GLY A 204 1.51 -32.68 -27.00
CA GLY A 204 1.78 -33.82 -27.85
C GLY A 204 3.14 -33.71 -28.53
N ALA A 205 4.01 -34.71 -28.32
CA ALA A 205 5.23 -34.86 -29.08
C ALA A 205 4.88 -35.15 -30.52
N GLU A 206 5.18 -34.23 -31.42
CA GLU A 206 5.22 -34.50 -32.87
C GLU A 206 6.40 -35.44 -33.15
N PRO A 207 6.24 -36.51 -33.94
CA PRO A 207 7.35 -37.40 -34.29
C PRO A 207 8.23 -36.66 -35.32
N PHE A 208 9.53 -36.62 -35.03
CA PHE A 208 10.54 -36.29 -36.02
C PHE A 208 10.57 -37.41 -37.07
N ASP A 209 10.13 -37.10 -38.31
CA ASP A 209 10.38 -37.91 -39.50
C ASP A 209 11.82 -37.68 -39.98
N THR A 210 12.47 -38.81 -40.23
CA THR A 210 13.85 -39.00 -40.72
C THR A 210 14.07 -38.48 -42.14
#